data_524607eca6eb93cddc489d92e88c01c5
#
_entry.id   524607eca6eb93cddc489d92e88c01c5
#
_cell.length_a   1.000
_cell.length_b   1.000
_cell.length_c   1.000
_cell.angle_alpha   90.00
_cell.angle_beta   90.00
_cell.angle_gamma   90.00
#
_symmetry.space_group_name_H-M   'P 1'
#
loop_
_entity.id
_entity.type
_entity.pdbx_description
1 polymer ?
#
loop_
_entity_poly.entity_id
_entity_poly.type
_entity_poly.pdbx_seq_one_letter_code
_entity_poly.pdbx_strand_id
1 'polypeptide(L)'
;MKKIEQGFIIDRLTDSILNTISGDSFQTEVSTLKKSDLKNILKKNGWNFDWKTEFNDLTKEIYKLTIVNNPDIIQGLLSITVESDHIFINLLESAPFNIGKQKLYEGVAGNLVAYACKVSFQKGYDGFVAFTAKSRLIKHYKETLSAYHFKNRRMIIDTNAAKFLVTKYFKVF
;
A
#
# COMPACT_ATOMS: atom_id res chain seq x y z
N MET A 1 13.47 4.34 17.58
CA MET A 1 13.58 3.39 16.46
C MET A 1 13.45 4.14 15.14
N LYS A 2 14.34 3.87 14.20
CA LYS A 2 14.35 4.54 12.90
C LYS A 2 13.24 3.99 12.02
N LYS A 3 12.40 4.87 11.46
CA LYS A 3 11.33 4.47 10.55
C LYS A 3 11.90 4.16 9.17
N ILE A 4 11.34 3.13 8.52
CA ILE A 4 11.77 2.74 7.18
C ILE A 4 11.32 3.80 6.18
N GLU A 5 12.25 4.25 5.33
CA GLU A 5 11.93 5.15 4.22
C GLU A 5 11.29 4.36 3.10
N GLN A 6 10.12 4.81 2.64
CA GLN A 6 9.37 4.12 1.62
C GLN A 6 9.95 4.36 0.23
N GLY A 7 10.10 3.27 -0.51
CA GLY A 7 10.60 3.29 -1.89
C GLY A 7 9.62 2.69 -2.89
N PHE A 8 8.36 2.46 -2.49
CA PHE A 8 7.37 1.93 -3.44
C PHE A 8 7.08 2.94 -4.55
N ILE A 9 6.80 2.42 -5.74
CA ILE A 9 6.51 3.24 -6.91
C ILE A 9 5.03 3.13 -7.24
N ILE A 10 4.38 4.27 -7.43
CA ILE A 10 3.02 4.32 -7.96
C ILE A 10 3.15 4.28 -9.47
N ASP A 11 2.99 3.11 -10.04
CA ASP A 11 3.13 2.90 -11.47
C ASP A 11 1.97 3.51 -12.25
N ARG A 12 0.76 3.33 -11.73
CA ARG A 12 -0.44 3.87 -12.36
C ARG A 12 -1.59 3.79 -11.35
N LEU A 13 -2.39 4.83 -11.29
CA LEU A 13 -3.63 4.79 -10.51
C LEU A 13 -4.71 4.16 -11.40
N THR A 14 -5.22 3.04 -10.97
CA THR A 14 -6.23 2.26 -11.67
C THR A 14 -7.49 2.16 -10.82
N ASP A 15 -8.54 1.54 -11.35
CA ASP A 15 -9.77 1.34 -10.54
C ASP A 15 -9.66 0.16 -9.58
N SER A 16 -8.73 -0.72 -9.83
CA SER A 16 -8.38 -1.89 -9.01
C SER A 16 -6.97 -2.30 -9.40
N ILE A 17 -6.72 -3.53 -9.83
CA ILE A 17 -5.46 -3.87 -10.47
C ILE A 17 -5.71 -4.27 -11.92
N LEU A 18 -4.76 -3.93 -12.78
CA LEU A 18 -4.89 -4.08 -14.22
C LEU A 18 -3.84 -5.06 -14.72
N ASN A 19 -4.29 -6.10 -15.43
CA ASN A 19 -3.37 -7.05 -16.05
C ASN A 19 -2.63 -6.35 -17.21
N THR A 20 -1.30 -6.43 -17.21
CA THR A 20 -0.47 -5.69 -18.17
C THR A 20 -0.54 -6.28 -19.58
N ILE A 21 -0.91 -7.54 -19.70
CA ILE A 21 -0.98 -8.24 -21.01
C ILE A 21 -2.36 -8.07 -21.62
N SER A 22 -3.42 -8.41 -20.88
CA SER A 22 -4.79 -8.40 -21.41
C SER A 22 -5.45 -7.03 -21.33
N GLY A 23 -5.01 -6.16 -20.41
CA GLY A 23 -5.70 -4.90 -20.13
C GLY A 23 -6.93 -5.06 -19.26
N ASP A 24 -7.24 -6.28 -18.81
CA ASP A 24 -8.41 -6.52 -17.97
C ASP A 24 -8.19 -6.04 -16.54
N SER A 25 -9.23 -5.47 -15.95
CA SER A 25 -9.26 -5.12 -14.54
C SER A 25 -9.75 -6.29 -13.70
N PHE A 26 -9.13 -6.47 -12.53
CA PHE A 26 -9.52 -7.50 -11.59
C PHE A 26 -9.87 -6.85 -10.26
N GLN A 27 -11.03 -7.19 -9.71
CA GLN A 27 -11.42 -6.70 -8.39
C GLN A 27 -10.54 -7.33 -7.32
N THR A 28 -10.23 -6.53 -6.31
CA THR A 28 -9.32 -6.92 -5.24
C THR A 28 -10.02 -6.96 -3.90
N GLU A 29 -9.42 -7.71 -2.99
CA GLU A 29 -9.78 -7.76 -1.57
C GLU A 29 -8.55 -7.43 -0.75
N VAL A 30 -8.76 -6.69 0.34
CA VAL A 30 -7.74 -6.48 1.36
C VAL A 30 -8.19 -7.21 2.62
N SER A 31 -7.33 -8.06 3.14
CA SER A 31 -7.61 -8.83 4.35
C SER A 31 -6.39 -8.87 5.25
N THR A 32 -6.61 -9.21 6.52
CA THR A 32 -5.52 -9.32 7.49
C THR A 32 -4.56 -10.45 7.12
N LEU A 33 -3.27 -10.17 7.18
CA LEU A 33 -2.25 -11.20 6.96
C LEU A 33 -2.32 -12.25 8.06
N LYS A 34 -2.29 -13.52 7.67
CA LYS A 34 -2.31 -14.65 8.60
C LYS A 34 -0.90 -15.22 8.76
N LYS A 35 -0.63 -15.84 9.91
CA LYS A 35 0.66 -16.48 10.16
C LYS A 35 1.00 -17.50 9.06
N SER A 36 0.00 -18.24 8.57
CA SER A 36 0.20 -19.23 7.50
C SER A 36 0.64 -18.60 6.18
N ASP A 37 0.36 -17.32 5.94
CA ASP A 37 0.78 -16.63 4.72
C ASP A 37 2.30 -16.43 4.68
N LEU A 38 2.95 -16.33 5.85
CA LEU A 38 4.38 -15.97 5.94
C LEU A 38 5.30 -16.96 5.25
N LYS A 39 4.91 -18.22 5.14
CA LYS A 39 5.73 -19.26 4.50
C LYS A 39 6.03 -18.95 3.04
N ASN A 40 5.19 -18.15 2.38
CA ASN A 40 5.35 -17.78 0.98
C ASN A 40 5.94 -16.39 0.79
N ILE A 41 6.19 -15.66 1.88
CA ILE A 41 6.67 -14.28 1.83
C ILE A 41 8.10 -14.26 2.35
N LEU A 42 9.03 -14.76 1.52
CA LEU A 42 10.42 -14.92 1.90
C LEU A 42 11.33 -14.21 0.90
N LYS A 43 12.49 -13.78 1.37
CA LYS A 43 13.49 -13.14 0.51
C LYS A 43 13.91 -14.06 -0.65
N LYS A 44 14.00 -15.37 -0.42
CA LYS A 44 14.30 -16.32 -1.48
C LYS A 44 13.24 -16.37 -2.57
N ASN A 45 12.01 -15.93 -2.27
CA ASN A 45 10.92 -15.86 -3.24
C ASN A 45 10.82 -14.48 -3.89
N GLY A 46 11.79 -13.58 -3.64
CA GLY A 46 11.86 -12.26 -4.28
C GLY A 46 11.35 -11.10 -3.45
N TRP A 47 10.81 -11.35 -2.26
CA TRP A 47 10.38 -10.28 -1.37
C TRP A 47 11.61 -9.61 -0.74
N ASN A 48 11.61 -8.27 -0.67
CA ASN A 48 12.78 -7.51 -0.21
C ASN A 48 12.80 -7.26 1.29
N PHE A 49 11.63 -7.26 1.93
CA PHE A 49 11.51 -6.88 3.34
C PHE A 49 11.19 -8.07 4.22
N ASP A 50 11.50 -7.93 5.51
CA ASP A 50 11.27 -8.95 6.52
C ASP A 50 9.85 -8.83 7.06
N TRP A 51 8.91 -9.45 6.37
CA TRP A 51 7.49 -9.39 6.76
C TRP A 51 7.18 -10.18 8.02
N LYS A 52 8.01 -11.15 8.38
CA LYS A 52 7.84 -11.87 9.64
C LYS A 52 8.07 -10.94 10.84
N THR A 53 9.09 -10.11 10.77
CA THR A 53 9.36 -9.11 11.82
C THR A 53 8.21 -8.10 11.90
N GLU A 54 7.71 -7.61 10.75
CA GLU A 54 6.53 -6.74 10.73
C GLU A 54 5.31 -7.41 11.37
N PHE A 55 5.06 -8.66 11.00
CA PHE A 55 3.91 -9.43 11.49
C PHE A 55 3.97 -9.64 13.01
N ASN A 56 5.16 -9.85 13.55
CA ASN A 56 5.34 -10.09 15.00
C ASN A 56 5.28 -8.82 15.84
N ASP A 57 5.28 -7.65 15.23
CA ASP A 57 5.16 -6.37 15.94
C ASP A 57 3.68 -6.09 16.20
N LEU A 58 3.24 -6.28 17.44
CA LEU A 58 1.84 -6.13 17.84
C LEU A 58 1.31 -4.70 17.78
N THR A 59 2.19 -3.71 17.59
CA THR A 59 1.76 -2.31 17.39
C THR A 59 1.33 -2.02 15.97
N LYS A 60 1.48 -2.99 15.07
CA LYS A 60 1.21 -2.83 13.63
C LYS A 60 0.07 -3.74 13.19
N GLU A 61 -0.66 -3.27 12.17
CA GLU A 61 -1.66 -4.06 11.47
C GLU A 61 -1.14 -4.38 10.08
N ILE A 62 -1.13 -5.64 9.72
CA ILE A 62 -0.57 -6.11 8.46
C ILE A 62 -1.69 -6.66 7.58
N TYR A 63 -1.74 -6.16 6.34
CA TYR A 63 -2.78 -6.52 5.37
C TYR A 63 -2.17 -7.07 4.10
N LYS A 64 -2.92 -7.96 3.45
CA LYS A 64 -2.57 -8.49 2.13
C LYS A 64 -3.63 -8.09 1.11
N LEU A 65 -3.17 -7.82 -0.10
CA LEU A 65 -4.03 -7.56 -1.26
C LEU A 65 -4.08 -8.83 -2.11
N THR A 66 -5.27 -9.28 -2.42
CA THR A 66 -5.49 -10.44 -3.28
C THR A 66 -6.57 -10.11 -4.32
N ILE A 67 -6.65 -10.91 -5.37
CA ILE A 67 -7.74 -10.83 -6.33
C ILE A 67 -8.94 -11.59 -5.77
N VAL A 68 -10.13 -11.04 -5.92
CA VAL A 68 -11.38 -11.70 -5.51
C VAL A 68 -11.44 -13.08 -6.14
N ASN A 69 -11.77 -14.09 -5.33
CA ASN A 69 -11.80 -15.51 -5.69
C ASN A 69 -10.43 -16.15 -5.92
N ASN A 70 -9.35 -15.46 -5.56
CA ASN A 70 -8.00 -16.01 -5.66
C ASN A 70 -7.18 -15.60 -4.43
N PRO A 71 -7.59 -16.02 -3.22
CA PRO A 71 -7.01 -15.53 -1.97
C PRO A 71 -5.61 -16.07 -1.65
N ASP A 72 -5.17 -17.10 -2.38
CA ASP A 72 -3.88 -17.73 -2.10
C ASP A 72 -2.70 -17.01 -2.74
N ILE A 73 -2.96 -16.11 -3.67
CA ILE A 73 -1.90 -15.36 -4.36
C ILE A 73 -1.89 -13.92 -3.86
N ILE A 74 -0.84 -13.56 -3.14
CA ILE A 74 -0.70 -12.23 -2.55
C ILE A 74 -0.12 -11.30 -3.60
N GLN A 75 -0.85 -10.22 -3.91
CA GLN A 75 -0.45 -9.22 -4.88
C GLN A 75 0.44 -8.14 -4.28
N GLY A 76 0.29 -7.88 -2.99
CA GLY A 76 1.06 -6.89 -2.26
C GLY A 76 0.73 -6.91 -0.78
N LEU A 77 1.54 -6.23 0.01
CA LEU A 77 1.44 -6.20 1.47
C LEU A 77 1.55 -4.78 1.99
N LEU A 78 0.83 -4.51 3.07
CA LEU A 78 0.78 -3.21 3.73
C LEU A 78 0.88 -3.38 5.24
N SER A 79 1.78 -2.62 5.87
CA SER A 79 1.89 -2.52 7.31
C SER A 79 1.54 -1.10 7.72
N ILE A 80 0.58 -0.95 8.63
CA ILE A 80 0.17 0.35 9.15
C ILE A 80 0.20 0.38 10.67
N THR A 81 0.35 1.59 11.20
CA THR A 81 0.12 1.90 12.61
C THR A 81 -1.04 2.88 12.69
N VAL A 82 -2.00 2.58 13.56
CA VAL A 82 -3.11 3.49 13.85
C VAL A 82 -2.61 4.49 14.89
N GLU A 83 -2.34 5.72 14.44
CA GLU A 83 -1.93 6.81 15.33
C GLU A 83 -3.16 7.50 15.93
N SER A 84 -2.95 8.57 16.70
CA SER A 84 -4.07 9.27 17.37
C SER A 84 -4.95 10.08 16.41
N ASP A 85 -4.41 10.50 15.26
CA ASP A 85 -5.10 11.39 14.33
C ASP A 85 -4.84 11.09 12.86
N HIS A 86 -4.12 10.00 12.57
CA HIS A 86 -3.83 9.57 11.18
C HIS A 86 -3.41 8.11 11.16
N ILE A 87 -3.32 7.57 9.96
CA ILE A 87 -2.73 6.24 9.72
C ILE A 87 -1.30 6.45 9.24
N PHE A 88 -0.35 5.74 9.83
CA PHE A 88 1.03 5.78 9.39
C PHE A 88 1.36 4.51 8.60
N ILE A 89 1.85 4.66 7.37
CA ILE A 89 2.32 3.51 6.58
C ILE A 89 3.75 3.19 7.02
N ASN A 90 3.92 2.03 7.65
CA ASN A 90 5.23 1.54 8.09
C ASN A 90 6.00 0.91 6.94
N LEU A 91 5.29 0.16 6.08
CA LEU A 91 5.90 -0.61 5.00
C LEU A 91 4.84 -0.97 3.97
N LEU A 92 5.20 -0.88 2.71
CA LEU A 92 4.37 -1.29 1.59
C LEU A 92 5.26 -1.97 0.56
N GLU A 93 4.85 -3.15 0.12
CA GLU A 93 5.61 -3.88 -0.89
C GLU A 93 4.67 -4.57 -1.87
N SER A 94 4.86 -4.31 -3.16
CA SER A 94 4.20 -5.09 -4.22
C SER A 94 4.91 -6.43 -4.35
N ALA A 95 4.15 -7.48 -4.67
CA ALA A 95 4.74 -8.81 -4.91
C ALA A 95 5.82 -8.72 -6.00
N PRO A 96 6.83 -9.60 -5.95
CA PRO A 96 7.93 -9.57 -6.92
C PRO A 96 7.47 -9.59 -8.38
N PHE A 97 6.41 -10.34 -8.69
CA PHE A 97 5.88 -10.43 -10.05
C PHE A 97 5.09 -9.18 -10.48
N ASN A 98 4.93 -8.21 -9.60
CA ASN A 98 4.27 -6.93 -9.89
C ASN A 98 5.26 -5.76 -9.93
N ILE A 99 6.55 -6.04 -10.04
CA ILE A 99 7.62 -5.04 -10.08
C ILE A 99 8.41 -5.19 -11.37
N GLY A 100 8.89 -4.07 -11.91
CA GLY A 100 9.78 -4.06 -13.06
C GLY A 100 9.06 -4.09 -14.40
N LYS A 101 9.82 -4.34 -15.46
CA LYS A 101 9.32 -4.25 -16.84
C LYS A 101 8.34 -5.35 -17.21
N GLN A 102 8.43 -6.50 -16.56
CA GLN A 102 7.60 -7.67 -16.86
C GLN A 102 6.55 -7.91 -15.78
N LYS A 103 6.15 -6.87 -15.08
CA LYS A 103 5.12 -7.00 -14.05
C LYS A 103 3.80 -7.51 -14.63
N LEU A 104 3.09 -8.31 -13.85
CA LEU A 104 1.80 -8.87 -14.26
C LEU A 104 0.66 -7.89 -14.08
N TYR A 105 0.67 -7.11 -12.99
CA TYR A 105 -0.41 -6.17 -12.68
C TYR A 105 0.13 -4.78 -12.37
N GLU A 106 -0.62 -3.77 -12.78
CA GLU A 106 -0.44 -2.38 -12.40
C GLU A 106 -1.48 -1.97 -11.36
N GLY A 107 -1.16 -0.96 -10.57
CA GLY A 107 -2.10 -0.38 -9.61
C GLY A 107 -2.05 -0.98 -8.21
N VAL A 108 -1.15 -1.92 -7.96
CA VAL A 108 -1.06 -2.61 -6.66
C VAL A 108 -0.71 -1.63 -5.54
N ALA A 109 0.36 -0.86 -5.69
CA ALA A 109 0.79 0.09 -4.67
C ALA A 109 -0.28 1.15 -4.42
N GLY A 110 -0.87 1.69 -5.47
CA GLY A 110 -1.96 2.68 -5.35
C GLY A 110 -3.17 2.11 -4.59
N ASN A 111 -3.52 0.86 -4.86
CA ASN A 111 -4.62 0.18 -4.17
C ASN A 111 -4.34 0.08 -2.67
N LEU A 112 -3.11 -0.26 -2.28
CA LEU A 112 -2.73 -0.39 -0.88
C LEU A 112 -2.71 0.97 -0.16
N VAL A 113 -2.22 2.01 -0.82
CA VAL A 113 -2.28 3.38 -0.26
C VAL A 113 -3.74 3.81 -0.08
N ALA A 114 -4.59 3.55 -1.06
CA ALA A 114 -6.02 3.85 -0.97
C ALA A 114 -6.67 3.12 0.21
N TYR A 115 -6.27 1.88 0.47
CA TYR A 115 -6.78 1.14 1.62
C TYR A 115 -6.39 1.80 2.94
N ALA A 116 -5.15 2.27 3.07
CA ALA A 116 -4.72 3.03 4.26
C ALA A 116 -5.60 4.26 4.46
N CYS A 117 -5.92 4.98 3.38
CA CYS A 117 -6.83 6.13 3.43
C CYS A 117 -8.23 5.71 3.88
N LYS A 118 -8.74 4.60 3.37
CA LYS A 118 -10.05 4.05 3.75
C LYS A 118 -10.08 3.75 5.25
N VAL A 119 -9.05 3.11 5.79
CA VAL A 119 -8.95 2.84 7.22
C VAL A 119 -8.94 4.14 8.02
N SER A 120 -8.23 5.16 7.54
CA SER A 120 -8.19 6.47 8.18
C SER A 120 -9.59 7.07 8.28
N PHE A 121 -10.39 7.03 7.21
CA PHE A 121 -11.79 7.49 7.27
C PHE A 121 -12.62 6.67 8.26
N GLN A 122 -12.44 5.36 8.28
CA GLN A 122 -13.16 4.46 9.19
C GLN A 122 -12.86 4.75 10.65
N LYS A 123 -11.63 5.21 10.94
CA LYS A 123 -11.22 5.57 12.30
C LYS A 123 -11.62 6.99 12.69
N GLY A 124 -12.20 7.76 11.79
CA GLY A 124 -12.58 9.14 12.04
C GLY A 124 -11.43 10.13 11.90
N TYR A 125 -10.40 9.78 11.14
CA TYR A 125 -9.21 10.62 10.94
C TYR A 125 -9.24 11.41 9.65
N ASP A 126 -10.41 11.56 9.03
CA ASP A 126 -10.62 12.38 7.82
C ASP A 126 -9.72 11.99 6.64
N GLY A 127 -9.29 10.74 6.60
CA GLY A 127 -8.48 10.23 5.50
C GLY A 127 -6.97 10.50 5.62
N PHE A 128 -6.53 11.19 6.65
CA PHE A 128 -5.10 11.52 6.79
C PHE A 128 -4.23 10.28 6.93
N VAL A 129 -3.23 10.22 6.06
CA VAL A 129 -2.22 9.15 6.02
C VAL A 129 -0.85 9.79 5.91
N ALA A 130 0.13 9.27 6.63
CA ALA A 130 1.51 9.75 6.56
C ALA A 130 2.48 8.59 6.35
N PHE A 131 3.61 8.91 5.76
CA PHE A 131 4.71 7.96 5.61
C PHE A 131 6.02 8.72 5.40
N THR A 132 7.15 8.04 5.58
CA THR A 132 8.47 8.61 5.35
C THR A 132 8.98 8.15 3.99
N ALA A 133 9.28 9.09 3.10
CA ALA A 133 9.69 8.79 1.74
C ALA A 133 11.22 8.79 1.60
N LYS A 134 11.74 7.94 0.71
CA LYS A 134 13.10 8.15 0.21
C LYS A 134 13.16 9.51 -0.46
N SER A 135 14.21 10.27 -0.20
CA SER A 135 14.30 11.67 -0.67
C SER A 135 14.13 11.81 -2.18
N ARG A 136 14.64 10.85 -2.95
CA ARG A 136 14.52 10.86 -4.42
C ARG A 136 13.09 10.63 -4.93
N LEU A 137 12.17 10.20 -4.05
CA LEU A 137 10.78 9.91 -4.43
C LEU A 137 9.77 10.93 -3.91
N ILE A 138 10.21 11.96 -3.22
CA ILE A 138 9.30 13.00 -2.69
C ILE A 138 8.48 13.61 -3.83
N LYS A 139 9.14 14.02 -4.92
CA LYS A 139 8.44 14.58 -6.09
C LYS A 139 7.48 13.57 -6.70
N HIS A 140 7.88 12.30 -6.79
CA HIS A 140 7.05 11.22 -7.31
C HIS A 140 5.74 11.10 -6.53
N TYR A 141 5.80 11.11 -5.20
CA TYR A 141 4.58 11.00 -4.38
C TYR A 141 3.70 12.24 -4.45
N LYS A 142 4.30 13.42 -4.60
CA LYS A 142 3.55 14.66 -4.83
C LYS A 142 2.75 14.58 -6.13
N GLU A 143 3.35 14.07 -7.19
CA GLU A 143 2.74 13.99 -8.51
C GLU A 143 1.71 12.87 -8.61
N THR A 144 1.99 11.70 -8.01
CA THR A 144 1.13 10.52 -8.19
C THR A 144 0.01 10.42 -7.17
N LEU A 145 0.27 10.78 -5.91
CA LEU A 145 -0.69 10.63 -4.81
C LEU A 145 -1.31 11.95 -4.39
N SER A 146 -0.88 13.06 -4.94
CA SER A 146 -1.23 14.39 -4.45
C SER A 146 -0.86 14.57 -2.98
N ALA A 147 0.15 13.82 -2.53
CA ALA A 147 0.70 13.96 -1.19
C ALA A 147 1.50 15.25 -1.10
N TYR A 148 1.53 15.87 0.08
CA TYR A 148 2.40 17.02 0.26
C TYR A 148 3.58 16.69 1.17
N HIS A 149 4.69 17.36 0.93
CA HIS A 149 5.92 17.21 1.69
C HIS A 149 5.83 18.10 2.92
N PHE A 150 5.70 17.47 4.08
CA PHE A 150 5.51 18.22 5.32
C PHE A 150 6.82 18.72 5.90
N LYS A 151 7.70 17.80 6.29
CA LYS A 151 8.95 18.15 6.97
C LYS A 151 9.92 16.98 6.82
N ASN A 152 11.20 17.28 6.59
CA ASN A 152 12.22 16.28 6.34
C ASN A 152 11.81 15.38 5.16
N ARG A 153 11.54 14.10 5.39
CA ARG A 153 11.07 13.16 4.36
C ARG A 153 9.66 12.65 4.63
N ARG A 154 8.91 13.37 5.47
CA ARG A 154 7.52 13.01 5.79
C ARG A 154 6.59 13.48 4.70
N MET A 155 5.81 12.53 4.16
CA MET A 155 4.75 12.82 3.21
C MET A 155 3.40 12.67 3.92
N ILE A 156 2.45 13.53 3.56
CA ILE A 156 1.10 13.50 4.12
C ILE A 156 0.09 13.50 2.99
N ILE A 157 -0.87 12.58 3.06
CA ILE A 157 -2.04 12.54 2.21
C ILE A 157 -3.18 13.17 3.03
N ASP A 158 -3.72 14.27 2.54
CA ASP A 158 -4.81 14.98 3.23
C ASP A 158 -6.17 14.42 2.82
N THR A 159 -7.24 15.00 3.37
CA THR A 159 -8.61 14.55 3.14
C THR A 159 -8.98 14.53 1.66
N ASN A 160 -8.64 15.57 0.91
CA ASN A 160 -9.02 15.65 -0.51
C ASN A 160 -8.29 14.59 -1.34
N ALA A 161 -6.99 14.45 -1.13
CA ALA A 161 -6.20 13.42 -1.82
C ALA A 161 -6.69 12.02 -1.44
N ALA A 162 -6.99 11.79 -0.16
CA ALA A 162 -7.51 10.51 0.32
C ALA A 162 -8.88 10.18 -0.29
N LYS A 163 -9.79 11.15 -0.38
CA LYS A 163 -11.10 10.97 -1.02
C LYS A 163 -10.96 10.51 -2.46
N PHE A 164 -10.07 11.14 -3.20
CA PHE A 164 -9.82 10.76 -4.59
C PHE A 164 -9.38 9.30 -4.69
N LEU A 165 -8.42 8.88 -3.87
CA LEU A 165 -7.90 7.52 -3.89
C LEU A 165 -8.96 6.49 -3.49
N VAL A 166 -9.69 6.74 -2.41
CA VAL A 166 -10.72 5.82 -1.92
C VAL A 166 -11.84 5.67 -2.96
N THR A 167 -12.29 6.76 -3.54
CA THR A 167 -13.34 6.73 -4.56
C THR A 167 -12.87 5.95 -5.79
N LYS A 168 -11.62 6.16 -6.20
CA LYS A 168 -11.08 5.51 -7.39
C LYS A 168 -10.98 3.99 -7.23
N TYR A 169 -10.47 3.52 -6.08
CA TYR A 169 -10.22 2.09 -5.87
C TYR A 169 -11.40 1.34 -5.27
N PHE A 170 -12.19 1.96 -4.43
CA PHE A 170 -13.25 1.28 -3.69
C PHE A 170 -14.66 1.74 -4.08
N LYS A 171 -14.79 2.76 -4.92
CA LYS A 171 -16.08 3.27 -5.42
C LYS A 171 -17.01 3.75 -4.32
N VAL A 172 -16.53 3.90 -3.09
CA VAL A 172 -17.29 4.34 -1.93
C VAL A 172 -16.50 5.38 -1.17
N PHE A 173 -17.25 6.06 -0.31
CA PHE A 173 -16.66 7.10 0.49
C PHE A 173 -17.29 7.16 1.89
#